data_68dcac9daf3dca959153601d6104df02
#
_entry.id   68dcac9daf3dca959153601d6104df02
#
_cell.length_a   1.000
_cell.length_b   1.000
_cell.length_c   1.000
_cell.angle_alpha   90.00
_cell.angle_beta   90.00
_cell.angle_gamma   90.00
#
_symmetry.space_group_name_H-M   'P 1'
#
loop_
_entity.id
_entity.type
_entity.pdbx_description
1 polymer ?
#
loop_
_entity_poly.entity_id
_entity_poly.type
_entity_poly.pdbx_seq_one_letter_code
_entity_poly.pdbx_strand_id
1 'polypeptide(L)' 'LKQGWIHHRLAFRFYAIEIEERKCYLITGATIKVHKDMQKAPNTKIEKEKLEYALNELTENKVDTKELFIDFIL' A
#
# COMPACT_ATOMS: atom_id res chain seq x y z
N LEU A 1 -5.18 -9.23 5.74
CA LEU A 1 -4.51 -8.11 5.07
C LEU A 1 -3.94 -8.54 3.73
N LYS A 2 -4.14 -7.73 2.72
CA LYS A 2 -3.56 -7.94 1.40
C LYS A 2 -2.78 -6.72 0.99
N GLN A 3 -1.60 -6.92 0.45
CA GLN A 3 -0.81 -5.83 -0.12
C GLN A 3 -0.78 -5.96 -1.64
N GLY A 4 -0.56 -4.84 -2.32
CA GLY A 4 -0.51 -4.84 -3.77
C GLY A 4 -0.40 -3.45 -4.34
N TRP A 5 -0.82 -3.31 -5.58
CA TRP A 5 -0.84 -2.02 -6.23
C TRP A 5 -2.10 -1.91 -7.09
N ILE A 6 -2.50 -0.67 -7.32
CA ILE A 6 -3.63 -0.33 -8.16
C ILE A 6 -3.06 0.41 -9.38
N HIS A 7 -3.35 -0.11 -10.57
CA HIS A 7 -2.91 0.54 -11.80
C HIS A 7 -3.91 1.60 -12.24
N HIS A 8 -3.39 2.73 -12.67
CA HIS A 8 -4.22 3.77 -13.24
C HIS A 8 -3.83 4.02 -14.69
N ARG A 9 -4.80 4.38 -15.55
CA ARG A 9 -4.59 4.64 -16.97
C ARG A 9 -3.53 5.71 -17.23
N LEU A 10 -3.42 6.68 -16.32
CA LEU A 10 -2.51 7.81 -16.48
C LEU A 10 -1.11 7.53 -15.96
N ALA A 11 -0.72 6.26 -15.96
CA ALA A 11 0.64 5.85 -15.63
C ALA A 11 1.04 6.01 -14.16
N PHE A 12 0.07 5.95 -13.27
CA PHE A 12 0.34 5.88 -11.84
C PHE A 12 0.25 4.46 -11.33
N ARG A 13 1.07 4.15 -10.35
CA ARG A 13 0.97 2.90 -9.59
C ARG A 13 0.85 3.27 -8.13
N PHE A 14 -0.25 2.87 -7.50
CA PHE A 14 -0.48 3.09 -6.09
C PHE A 14 -0.16 1.83 -5.31
N TYR A 15 0.52 1.98 -4.18
CA TYR A 15 0.82 0.87 -3.28
C TYR A 15 -0.14 0.94 -2.12
N ALA A 16 -0.82 -0.18 -1.85
CA ALA A 16 -1.92 -0.18 -0.90
C ALA A 16 -2.00 -1.48 -0.12
N ILE A 17 -2.58 -1.41 1.07
CA ILE A 17 -2.94 -2.56 1.86
C ILE A 17 -4.45 -2.58 1.98
N GLU A 18 -5.07 -3.69 1.58
CA GLU A 18 -6.49 -3.90 1.82
C GLU A 18 -6.65 -4.39 3.26
N ILE A 19 -7.16 -3.54 4.12
CA ILE A 19 -7.30 -3.84 5.54
C ILE A 19 -8.53 -4.70 5.80
N GLU A 20 -9.67 -4.29 5.26
CA GLU A 20 -10.89 -5.07 5.32
C GLU A 20 -11.45 -5.17 3.92
N GLU A 21 -11.73 -6.38 3.47
CA GLU A 21 -12.10 -6.65 2.08
C GLU A 21 -13.22 -5.73 1.60
N ARG A 22 -12.93 -4.99 0.52
CA ARG A 22 -13.84 -4.06 -0.15
C ARG A 22 -14.35 -2.90 0.71
N LYS A 23 -13.77 -2.69 1.91
CA LYS A 23 -14.24 -1.65 2.82
C LYS A 23 -13.18 -0.62 3.19
N CYS A 24 -11.94 -1.07 3.34
CA CYS A 24 -10.92 -0.18 3.85
C CYS A 24 -9.56 -0.48 3.24
N TYR A 25 -8.93 0.57 2.71
CA TYR A 25 -7.60 0.48 2.09
C TYR A 25 -6.70 1.55 2.67
N LEU A 26 -5.44 1.18 2.90
CA LEU A 26 -4.40 2.14 3.27
C LEU A 26 -3.48 2.33 2.07
N ILE A 27 -3.41 3.54 1.55
CA ILE A 27 -2.48 3.88 0.47
C ILE A 27 -1.18 4.33 1.11
N THR A 28 -0.08 3.59 0.86
CA THR A 28 1.21 3.91 1.46
C THR A 28 2.09 4.76 0.56
N GLY A 29 1.80 4.80 -0.73
CA GLY A 29 2.55 5.62 -1.66
C GLY A 29 2.16 5.37 -3.09
N ALA A 30 2.88 6.04 -3.99
CA ALA A 30 2.63 5.93 -5.42
C ALA A 30 3.91 6.16 -6.20
N THR A 31 3.96 5.61 -7.42
CA THR A 31 5.04 5.91 -8.36
C THR A 31 4.43 6.28 -9.71
N ILE A 32 5.18 7.05 -10.48
CA ILE A 32 4.80 7.42 -11.84
C ILE A 32 5.51 6.49 -12.80
N LYS A 33 4.74 5.88 -13.70
CA LYS A 33 5.28 4.96 -14.69
C LYS A 33 5.75 5.75 -15.92
N VAL A 34 7.04 6.05 -15.97
CA VAL A 34 7.61 6.82 -17.09
C VAL A 34 8.33 5.95 -18.11
N HIS A 35 8.66 4.71 -17.79
CA HIS A 35 9.31 3.77 -18.69
C HIS A 35 8.83 2.34 -18.45
N LYS A 36 9.20 1.45 -19.39
CA LYS A 36 8.89 0.02 -19.28
C LYS A 36 9.64 -0.65 -18.12
N ASP A 37 10.80 -0.11 -17.76
CA ASP A 37 11.65 -0.70 -16.71
C ASP A 37 11.42 -0.12 -15.33
N MET A 38 10.24 0.36 -15.08
CA MET A 38 9.89 1.00 -13.82
C MET A 38 10.11 0.12 -12.61
N GLN A 39 10.03 -1.18 -12.78
CA GLN A 39 10.25 -2.14 -11.69
C GLN A 39 11.65 -2.08 -11.11
N LYS A 40 12.61 -1.54 -11.88
CA LYS A 40 13.99 -1.40 -11.46
C LYS A 40 14.27 -0.01 -10.90
N ALA A 41 13.29 0.88 -10.92
CA ALA A 41 13.47 2.24 -10.44
C ALA A 41 13.68 2.26 -8.93
N PRO A 42 14.60 3.09 -8.41
CA PRO A 42 14.82 3.21 -6.96
C PRO A 42 13.54 3.55 -6.19
N ASN A 43 12.68 4.36 -6.77
CA ASN A 43 11.43 4.75 -6.14
C ASN A 43 10.52 3.56 -5.86
N THR A 44 10.51 2.58 -6.76
CA THR A 44 9.71 1.37 -6.58
C THR A 44 10.18 0.58 -5.36
N LYS A 45 11.48 0.50 -5.15
CA LYS A 45 12.04 -0.20 -4.00
C LYS A 45 11.63 0.49 -2.70
N ILE A 46 11.75 1.83 -2.65
CA ILE A 46 11.37 2.61 -1.48
C ILE A 46 9.89 2.43 -1.16
N GLU A 47 9.04 2.45 -2.19
CA GLU A 47 7.60 2.27 -1.99
C GLU A 47 7.26 0.87 -1.48
N LYS A 48 7.96 -0.15 -1.96
CA LYS A 48 7.78 -1.52 -1.46
C LYS A 48 8.19 -1.65 0.00
N GLU A 49 9.27 -0.98 0.40
CA GLU A 49 9.73 -0.99 1.78
C GLU A 49 8.71 -0.32 2.71
N LYS A 50 8.13 0.80 2.29
CA LYS A 50 7.06 1.47 3.03
C LYS A 50 5.84 0.57 3.20
N LEU A 51 5.45 -0.10 2.12
CA LEU A 51 4.33 -1.01 2.13
C LEU A 51 4.55 -2.15 3.12
N GLU A 52 5.74 -2.75 3.08
CA GLU A 52 6.11 -3.84 3.97
C GLU A 52 6.14 -3.40 5.43
N TYR A 53 6.70 -2.22 5.69
CA TYR A 53 6.72 -1.66 7.04
C TYR A 53 5.29 -1.49 7.58
N ALA A 54 4.43 -0.88 6.78
CA ALA A 54 3.05 -0.66 7.19
C ALA A 54 2.31 -1.97 7.42
N LEU A 55 2.52 -2.95 6.55
CA LEU A 55 1.90 -4.26 6.68
C LEU A 55 2.31 -4.94 7.99
N ASN A 56 3.60 -4.87 8.32
CA ASN A 56 4.11 -5.45 9.57
C ASN A 56 3.51 -4.77 10.80
N GLU A 57 3.42 -3.45 10.80
CA GLU A 57 2.82 -2.68 11.88
C GLU A 57 1.35 -3.07 12.10
N LEU A 58 0.59 -3.15 11.03
CA LEU A 58 -0.82 -3.53 11.11
C LEU A 58 -1.00 -4.98 11.59
N THR A 59 -0.13 -5.86 11.11
CA THR A 59 -0.19 -7.27 11.49
C THR A 59 0.14 -7.46 12.98
N GLU A 60 1.19 -6.79 13.46
CA GLU A 60 1.59 -6.87 14.87
C GLU A 60 0.52 -6.33 15.79
N ASN A 61 -0.21 -5.32 15.36
CA ASN A 61 -1.27 -4.71 16.15
C ASN A 61 -2.64 -5.32 15.89
N LYS A 62 -2.70 -6.37 15.06
CA LYS A 62 -3.93 -7.10 14.74
C LYS A 62 -5.03 -6.23 14.15
N VAL A 63 -4.63 -5.28 13.32
CA VAL A 63 -5.55 -4.35 12.66
C VAL A 63 -6.02 -4.96 11.35
N ASP A 64 -7.20 -5.55 11.34
CA ASP A 64 -7.75 -6.23 10.17
C ASP A 64 -9.19 -5.83 9.83
N THR A 65 -9.70 -4.78 10.48
CA THR A 65 -11.00 -4.22 10.15
C THR A 65 -10.89 -2.70 10.05
N LYS A 66 -11.86 -2.10 9.36
CA LYS A 66 -11.93 -0.64 9.24
C LYS A 66 -12.01 0.03 10.61
N GLU A 67 -12.81 -0.52 11.50
CA GLU A 67 -12.98 0.04 12.84
C GLU A 67 -11.69 0.01 13.65
N LEU A 68 -11.00 -1.12 13.62
CA LEU A 68 -9.73 -1.26 14.31
C LEU A 68 -8.68 -0.33 13.71
N PHE A 69 -8.69 -0.15 12.41
CA PHE A 69 -7.77 0.76 11.74
C PHE A 69 -8.00 2.21 12.16
N ILE A 70 -9.26 2.64 12.21
CA ILE A 70 -9.60 3.98 12.64
C ILE A 70 -9.13 4.22 14.07
N ASP A 71 -9.35 3.28 14.97
CA ASP A 71 -8.90 3.37 16.35
C ASP A 71 -7.37 3.41 16.45
N PHE A 72 -6.69 2.67 15.58
CA PHE A 72 -5.23 2.60 15.57
C PHE A 72 -4.58 3.92 15.15
N ILE A 73 -5.17 4.63 14.17
CA ILE A 73 -4.59 5.87 13.65
C ILE A 73 -5.06 7.12 14.41
N LEU A 74 -6.11 7.03 15.16
CA LEU A 74 -6.58 8.11 16.01
C LEU A 74 -6.01 7.97 17.42
#